data_5823a480ad9b98c3b03e81963ca65ed8
#
_entry.id   5823a480ad9b98c3b03e81963ca65ed8
#
_cell.length_a   1.000
_cell.length_b   1.000
_cell.length_c   1.000
_cell.angle_alpha   90.00
_cell.angle_beta   90.00
_cell.angle_gamma   90.00
#
_symmetry.space_group_name_H-M   'P 1'
#
loop_
_entity.id
_entity.type
_entity.pdbx_description
1 polymer ?
#
loop_
_entity_poly.entity_id
_entity_poly.type
_entity_poly.pdbx_seq_one_letter_code
_entity_poly.pdbx_strand_id
1 'polypeptide(L)'
;MYEKLVFPFPQENNEIVAEGDDPGYVIKPQAYFRGASQIPGSKFNVGFQIFVKPFFLDRNPHRHNEDEYIVFLGGSFPNVFDFDADIEFTIGETGVDAEIFHITQPTIIRIPAGVYHCPLNFKRVDKPIFFQAALMEGMFGGIYDTPSGVQELRYNGPVPCKYDAAKKCDSCGKCLLEDWKD
;
A
#
# COMPACT_ATOMS: atom_id res chain seq x y z
N MET A 1 11.08 27.99 16.07
CA MET A 1 11.49 28.03 14.64
C MET A 1 11.38 26.65 13.97
N TYR A 2 11.72 25.56 14.67
CA TYR A 2 11.70 24.21 14.11
C TYR A 2 10.45 23.38 14.45
N GLU A 3 9.50 23.92 15.21
CA GLU A 3 8.22 23.28 15.60
C GLU A 3 7.43 22.80 14.37
N LYS A 4 7.56 23.53 13.26
CA LYS A 4 6.90 23.18 11.97
C LYS A 4 7.51 21.96 11.27
N LEU A 5 8.58 21.39 11.80
CA LEU A 5 9.25 20.20 11.27
C LEU A 5 8.91 18.94 12.09
N VAL A 6 8.13 19.09 13.17
CA VAL A 6 7.78 17.99 14.05
C VAL A 6 6.27 17.75 13.97
N PHE A 7 5.88 16.59 13.50
CA PHE A 7 4.49 16.23 13.26
C PHE A 7 4.15 14.93 14.02
N PRO A 8 3.01 14.88 14.70
CA PRO A 8 2.46 13.59 15.14
C PRO A 8 2.20 12.69 13.93
N PHE A 9 2.53 11.41 14.05
CA PHE A 9 2.29 10.48 12.94
C PHE A 9 0.78 10.31 12.74
N PRO A 10 0.27 10.47 11.51
CA PRO A 10 -1.15 10.31 11.23
C PRO A 10 -1.63 8.88 11.43
N GLN A 11 -2.84 8.73 11.95
CA GLN A 11 -3.49 7.45 12.19
C GLN A 11 -4.63 7.27 11.19
N GLU A 12 -4.74 6.06 10.64
CA GLU A 12 -5.83 5.67 9.77
C GLU A 12 -6.48 4.37 10.25
N ASN A 13 -7.82 4.32 10.18
CA ASN A 13 -8.61 3.17 10.60
C ASN A 13 -9.22 2.43 9.40
N ASN A 14 -8.80 2.78 8.20
CA ASN A 14 -9.36 2.22 6.98
C ASN A 14 -8.90 0.78 6.78
N GLU A 15 -9.78 -0.03 6.24
CA GLU A 15 -9.52 -1.39 5.83
C GLU A 15 -10.22 -1.60 4.49
N ILE A 16 -9.45 -1.92 3.46
CA ILE A 16 -9.99 -2.19 2.13
C ILE A 16 -10.42 -3.64 2.12
N VAL A 17 -11.74 -3.86 2.13
CA VAL A 17 -12.34 -5.20 2.09
C VAL A 17 -13.04 -5.35 0.76
N ALA A 18 -12.51 -6.18 -0.13
CA ALA A 18 -13.18 -6.55 -1.37
C ALA A 18 -14.27 -7.59 -1.10
N GLU A 19 -15.17 -7.79 -2.07
CA GLU A 19 -16.20 -8.84 -1.96
C GLU A 19 -15.55 -10.21 -1.80
N GLY A 20 -15.93 -10.92 -0.74
CA GLY A 20 -15.39 -12.25 -0.40
C GLY A 20 -14.15 -12.21 0.52
N ASP A 21 -13.61 -11.06 0.85
CA ASP A 21 -12.51 -10.95 1.80
C ASP A 21 -13.03 -11.06 3.26
N ASP A 22 -12.23 -11.68 4.13
CA ASP A 22 -12.48 -11.71 5.58
C ASP A 22 -11.91 -10.43 6.23
N PRO A 23 -12.74 -9.56 6.82
CA PRO A 23 -12.28 -8.34 7.48
C PRO A 23 -11.43 -8.64 8.72
N GLY A 24 -10.69 -7.64 9.19
CA GLY A 24 -9.82 -7.76 10.37
C GLY A 24 -8.47 -8.41 10.06
N TYR A 25 -8.00 -8.31 8.82
CA TYR A 25 -6.69 -8.77 8.41
C TYR A 25 -5.56 -7.82 8.84
N VAL A 26 -5.89 -6.59 9.18
CA VAL A 26 -4.93 -5.55 9.60
C VAL A 26 -5.24 -5.02 10.99
N ILE A 27 -4.19 -4.80 11.80
CA ILE A 27 -4.33 -4.13 13.10
C ILE A 27 -4.57 -2.63 12.90
N LYS A 28 -5.54 -2.08 13.60
CA LYS A 28 -5.91 -0.65 13.56
C LYS A 28 -5.60 0.03 14.91
N PRO A 29 -5.23 1.31 14.92
CA PRO A 29 -5.01 2.16 13.75
C PRO A 29 -3.72 1.80 13.00
N GLN A 30 -3.72 2.03 11.69
CA GLN A 30 -2.53 2.01 10.86
C GLN A 30 -1.85 3.37 10.91
N ALA A 31 -0.54 3.42 10.67
CA ALA A 31 0.20 4.68 10.60
C ALA A 31 0.49 5.03 9.13
N TYR A 32 -0.07 6.16 8.67
CA TYR A 32 0.11 6.62 7.29
C TYR A 32 0.57 8.07 7.24
N PHE A 33 1.71 8.29 6.60
CA PHE A 33 2.16 9.61 6.18
C PHE A 33 1.99 9.76 4.68
N ARG A 34 1.08 10.64 4.27
CA ARG A 34 0.68 10.84 2.87
C ARG A 34 1.39 12.04 2.22
N GLY A 35 2.65 12.25 2.58
CA GLY A 35 3.54 13.18 1.93
C GLY A 35 3.05 14.63 1.97
N ALA A 36 3.10 15.30 0.81
CA ALA A 36 2.84 16.73 0.67
C ALA A 36 1.41 17.16 1.05
N SER A 37 0.46 16.23 1.10
CA SER A 37 -0.91 16.52 1.55
C SER A 37 -0.98 16.82 3.05
N GLN A 38 -0.01 16.34 3.83
CA GLN A 38 0.08 16.54 5.27
C GLN A 38 1.22 17.50 5.65
N ILE A 39 2.38 17.35 5.00
CA ILE A 39 3.53 18.24 5.19
C ILE A 39 3.90 18.85 3.84
N PRO A 40 3.54 20.12 3.57
CA PRO A 40 3.83 20.76 2.30
C PRO A 40 5.30 20.70 1.93
N GLY A 41 5.60 20.30 0.68
CA GLY A 41 6.97 20.17 0.17
C GLY A 41 7.63 18.82 0.45
N SER A 42 6.96 17.90 1.16
CA SER A 42 7.45 16.53 1.32
C SER A 42 7.54 15.81 -0.02
N LYS A 43 8.64 15.08 -0.22
CA LYS A 43 8.86 14.17 -1.36
C LYS A 43 8.96 12.71 -0.88
N PHE A 44 8.20 12.37 0.12
CA PHE A 44 8.22 11.07 0.75
C PHE A 44 6.83 10.78 1.31
N ASN A 45 6.35 9.57 1.16
CA ASN A 45 5.18 9.05 1.85
C ASN A 45 5.45 7.63 2.33
N VAL A 46 4.77 7.19 3.38
CA VAL A 46 4.98 5.87 3.95
C VAL A 46 3.76 5.39 4.72
N GLY A 47 3.43 4.12 4.52
CA GLY A 47 2.45 3.40 5.31
C GLY A 47 3.13 2.33 6.17
N PHE A 48 2.69 2.20 7.42
CA PHE A 48 3.07 1.13 8.33
C PHE A 48 1.81 0.36 8.74
N GLN A 49 1.83 -0.94 8.49
CA GLN A 49 0.70 -1.83 8.73
C GLN A 49 1.18 -3.11 9.41
N ILE A 50 0.31 -3.71 10.24
CA ILE A 50 0.55 -5.03 10.80
C ILE A 50 -0.58 -5.95 10.33
N PHE A 51 -0.23 -6.92 9.50
CA PHE A 51 -1.16 -7.90 8.97
C PHE A 51 -1.16 -9.17 9.81
N VAL A 52 -2.35 -9.69 10.10
CA VAL A 52 -2.57 -10.80 11.03
C VAL A 52 -3.36 -11.96 10.45
N LYS A 53 -3.80 -11.82 9.19
CA LYS A 53 -4.54 -12.88 8.47
C LYS A 53 -4.15 -12.88 6.99
N PRO A 54 -4.33 -13.99 6.29
CA PRO A 54 -4.27 -14.02 4.84
C PRO A 54 -5.26 -13.04 4.21
N PHE A 55 -4.81 -12.33 3.17
CA PHE A 55 -5.65 -11.43 2.38
C PHE A 55 -4.94 -11.00 1.10
N PHE A 56 -5.69 -10.43 0.17
CA PHE A 56 -5.16 -9.93 -1.08
C PHE A 56 -5.10 -8.39 -1.04
N LEU A 57 -3.92 -7.85 -0.73
CA LEU A 57 -3.76 -6.42 -0.49
C LEU A 57 -3.98 -5.59 -1.75
N ASP A 58 -3.28 -5.91 -2.83
CA ASP A 58 -3.41 -5.22 -4.10
C ASP A 58 -3.52 -6.24 -5.23
N ARG A 59 -4.61 -6.15 -5.99
CA ARG A 59 -4.94 -7.10 -7.06
C ARG A 59 -4.44 -6.63 -8.42
N ASN A 60 -4.15 -5.33 -8.52
CA ASN A 60 -3.96 -4.69 -9.81
C ASN A 60 -2.51 -4.30 -10.04
N PRO A 61 -1.89 -4.75 -11.15
CA PRO A 61 -0.57 -4.29 -11.52
C PRO A 61 -0.56 -2.78 -11.73
N HIS A 62 0.45 -2.13 -11.18
CA HIS A 62 0.67 -0.70 -11.33
C HIS A 62 2.16 -0.36 -11.24
N ARG A 63 2.48 0.88 -11.52
CA ARG A 63 3.84 1.42 -11.45
C ARG A 63 3.83 2.82 -10.86
N HIS A 64 4.98 3.31 -10.46
CA HIS A 64 5.18 4.67 -9.97
C HIS A 64 6.18 5.43 -10.83
N ASN A 65 6.16 6.76 -10.75
CA ASN A 65 7.17 7.62 -11.39
C ASN A 65 8.47 7.71 -10.59
N GLU A 66 8.45 7.27 -9.35
CA GLU A 66 9.56 7.31 -8.41
C GLU A 66 9.80 5.92 -7.82
N ASP A 67 10.94 5.74 -7.17
CA ASP A 67 11.27 4.48 -6.49
C ASP A 67 10.32 4.22 -5.32
N GLU A 68 9.90 2.97 -5.18
CA GLU A 68 9.20 2.46 -4.00
C GLU A 68 10.08 1.46 -3.25
N TYR A 69 9.99 1.47 -1.93
CA TYR A 69 10.59 0.47 -1.06
C TYR A 69 9.51 -0.24 -0.25
N ILE A 70 9.49 -1.55 -0.37
CA ILE A 70 8.56 -2.41 0.37
C ILE A 70 9.35 -3.26 1.35
N VAL A 71 8.91 -3.27 2.61
CA VAL A 71 9.56 -4.00 3.70
C VAL A 71 8.58 -4.97 4.33
N PHE A 72 9.00 -6.21 4.49
CA PHE A 72 8.30 -7.25 5.21
C PHE A 72 9.18 -7.72 6.38
N LEU A 73 8.69 -7.58 7.60
CA LEU A 73 9.34 -8.05 8.83
C LEU A 73 8.34 -8.85 9.66
N GLY A 74 8.82 -9.62 10.62
CA GLY A 74 7.97 -10.17 11.66
C GLY A 74 7.37 -9.05 12.51
N GLY A 75 6.06 -9.12 12.76
CA GLY A 75 5.33 -8.13 13.57
C GLY A 75 5.43 -8.36 15.09
N SER A 76 6.29 -9.26 15.53
CA SER A 76 6.51 -9.59 16.94
C SER A 76 7.74 -8.87 17.49
N PHE A 77 7.55 -7.98 18.45
CA PHE A 77 8.66 -7.44 19.23
C PHE A 77 8.92 -8.37 20.44
N PRO A 78 10.18 -8.69 20.78
CA PRO A 78 11.41 -7.98 20.41
C PRO A 78 12.15 -8.54 19.19
N ASN A 79 11.64 -9.53 18.45
CA ASN A 79 12.37 -10.13 17.32
C ASN A 79 11.64 -9.93 15.98
N VAL A 80 12.01 -8.90 15.25
CA VAL A 80 11.46 -8.60 13.92
C VAL A 80 11.88 -9.61 12.83
N PHE A 81 12.79 -10.53 13.14
CA PHE A 81 13.18 -11.63 12.25
C PHE A 81 12.38 -12.91 12.51
N ASP A 82 11.48 -12.92 13.50
CA ASP A 82 10.55 -14.02 13.73
C ASP A 82 9.38 -13.93 12.74
N PHE A 83 9.60 -14.50 11.55
CA PHE A 83 8.75 -14.39 10.38
C PHE A 83 8.14 -15.76 10.06
N ASP A 84 6.81 -15.83 9.98
CA ASP A 84 6.10 -17.04 9.57
C ASP A 84 4.89 -16.67 8.70
N ALA A 85 5.16 -16.50 7.41
CA ALA A 85 4.18 -16.20 6.39
C ALA A 85 4.66 -16.73 5.02
N ASP A 86 3.74 -16.77 4.05
CA ASP A 86 4.01 -16.91 2.61
C ASP A 86 3.26 -15.82 1.88
N ILE A 87 4.02 -14.91 1.26
CA ILE A 87 3.48 -13.74 0.57
C ILE A 87 3.93 -13.81 -0.88
N GLU A 88 2.99 -13.87 -1.82
CA GLU A 88 3.27 -13.78 -3.24
C GLU A 88 3.30 -12.30 -3.65
N PHE A 89 4.39 -11.89 -4.27
CA PHE A 89 4.55 -10.56 -4.83
C PHE A 89 4.99 -10.64 -6.27
N THR A 90 4.22 -10.05 -7.17
CA THR A 90 4.53 -10.01 -8.59
C THR A 90 5.29 -8.74 -8.94
N ILE A 91 6.39 -8.88 -9.69
CA ILE A 91 7.18 -7.77 -10.25
C ILE A 91 7.31 -8.00 -11.75
N GLY A 92 7.16 -6.96 -12.55
CA GLY A 92 7.16 -7.00 -13.99
C GLY A 92 5.79 -6.80 -14.62
N GLU A 93 5.76 -6.63 -15.93
CA GLU A 93 4.55 -6.38 -16.71
C GLU A 93 3.84 -7.69 -17.05
N THR A 94 2.55 -7.78 -16.72
CA THR A 94 1.73 -8.97 -16.97
C THR A 94 1.73 -9.37 -18.45
N GLY A 95 2.09 -10.64 -18.70
CA GLY A 95 2.16 -11.18 -20.05
C GLY A 95 3.44 -10.82 -20.85
N VAL A 96 4.36 -10.08 -20.23
CA VAL A 96 5.65 -9.71 -20.82
C VAL A 96 6.80 -10.34 -20.04
N ASP A 97 7.02 -9.92 -18.79
CA ASP A 97 8.16 -10.32 -17.98
C ASP A 97 7.83 -10.47 -16.49
N ALA A 98 6.54 -10.55 -16.14
CA ALA A 98 6.10 -10.66 -14.76
C ALA A 98 6.60 -11.95 -14.09
N GLU A 99 7.22 -11.81 -12.92
CA GLU A 99 7.69 -12.90 -12.07
C GLU A 99 7.02 -12.82 -10.70
N ILE A 100 6.68 -13.99 -10.13
CA ILE A 100 6.11 -14.09 -8.78
C ILE A 100 7.22 -14.48 -7.80
N PHE A 101 7.41 -13.66 -6.79
CA PHE A 101 8.34 -13.87 -5.70
C PHE A 101 7.59 -14.33 -4.45
N HIS A 102 8.09 -15.41 -3.82
CA HIS A 102 7.59 -15.88 -2.53
C HIS A 102 8.43 -15.27 -1.40
N ILE A 103 7.81 -14.45 -0.59
CA ILE A 103 8.41 -13.81 0.56
C ILE A 103 8.09 -14.66 1.79
N THR A 104 9.07 -15.44 2.24
CA THR A 104 8.96 -16.38 3.38
C THR A 104 9.92 -16.04 4.52
N GLN A 105 10.62 -14.91 4.42
CA GLN A 105 11.56 -14.40 5.42
C GLN A 105 11.58 -12.88 5.40
N PRO A 106 12.12 -12.22 6.42
CA PRO A 106 12.30 -10.76 6.43
C PRO A 106 12.98 -10.28 5.16
N THR A 107 12.31 -9.38 4.44
CA THR A 107 12.73 -8.98 3.09
C THR A 107 12.50 -7.48 2.89
N ILE A 108 13.43 -6.83 2.19
CA ILE A 108 13.25 -5.50 1.61
C ILE A 108 13.32 -5.59 0.09
N ILE A 109 12.41 -4.92 -0.59
CA ILE A 109 12.34 -4.86 -2.04
C ILE A 109 12.43 -3.40 -2.46
N ARG A 110 13.26 -3.11 -3.45
CA ARG A 110 13.25 -1.83 -4.16
C ARG A 110 12.58 -2.03 -5.52
N ILE A 111 11.55 -1.27 -5.77
CA ILE A 111 10.87 -1.17 -7.08
C ILE A 111 11.35 0.13 -7.73
N PRO A 112 12.16 0.06 -8.79
CA PRO A 112 12.57 1.26 -9.52
C PRO A 112 11.38 1.97 -10.19
N ALA A 113 11.50 3.27 -10.36
CA ALA A 113 10.54 4.06 -11.14
C ALA A 113 10.20 3.39 -12.47
N GLY A 114 8.92 3.32 -12.82
CA GLY A 114 8.41 2.73 -14.05
C GLY A 114 8.28 1.21 -14.06
N VAL A 115 8.77 0.49 -13.06
CA VAL A 115 8.63 -0.97 -12.97
C VAL A 115 7.24 -1.32 -12.48
N TYR A 116 6.52 -2.16 -13.24
CA TYR A 116 5.24 -2.73 -12.81
C TYR A 116 5.42 -3.69 -11.66
N HIS A 117 4.49 -3.66 -10.74
CA HIS A 117 4.43 -4.58 -9.60
C HIS A 117 2.98 -4.77 -9.14
N CYS A 118 2.77 -5.71 -8.22
CA CYS A 118 1.48 -6.28 -7.87
C CYS A 118 0.94 -7.23 -8.98
N PRO A 119 0.11 -8.22 -8.60
CA PRO A 119 -0.57 -8.42 -7.31
C PRO A 119 0.36 -8.67 -6.11
N LEU A 120 -0.14 -8.28 -4.93
CA LEU A 120 0.45 -8.59 -3.63
C LEU A 120 -0.56 -9.38 -2.79
N ASN A 121 -0.24 -10.65 -2.54
CA ASN A 121 -1.14 -11.62 -1.93
C ASN A 121 -0.51 -12.27 -0.70
N PHE A 122 -1.03 -12.00 0.48
CA PHE A 122 -0.65 -12.66 1.72
C PHE A 122 -1.38 -14.01 1.81
N LYS A 123 -0.78 -15.07 1.26
CA LYS A 123 -1.40 -16.41 1.16
C LYS A 123 -1.50 -17.13 2.49
N ARG A 124 -0.49 -16.96 3.34
CA ARG A 124 -0.41 -17.54 4.67
C ARG A 124 0.21 -16.52 5.62
N VAL A 125 -0.40 -16.34 6.78
CA VAL A 125 0.08 -15.45 7.84
C VAL A 125 -0.15 -16.16 9.17
N ASP A 126 0.85 -16.93 9.64
CA ASP A 126 0.79 -17.67 10.90
C ASP A 126 1.32 -16.83 12.07
N LYS A 127 2.15 -15.84 11.77
CA LYS A 127 2.57 -14.79 12.71
C LYS A 127 2.30 -13.41 12.13
N PRO A 128 2.03 -12.40 12.97
CA PRO A 128 1.86 -11.04 12.49
C PRO A 128 3.03 -10.57 11.62
N ILE A 129 2.72 -9.92 10.52
CA ILE A 129 3.70 -9.35 9.58
C ILE A 129 3.65 -7.83 9.67
N PHE A 130 4.78 -7.21 10.00
CA PHE A 130 4.98 -5.79 9.83
C PHE A 130 5.29 -5.50 8.37
N PHE A 131 4.44 -4.70 7.76
CA PHE A 131 4.54 -4.28 6.38
C PHE A 131 4.75 -2.77 6.30
N GLN A 132 5.66 -2.36 5.44
CA GLN A 132 5.90 -0.97 5.13
C GLN A 132 5.99 -0.80 3.62
N ALA A 133 5.22 0.14 3.07
CA ALA A 133 5.39 0.66 1.73
C ALA A 133 5.82 2.12 1.81
N ALA A 134 6.96 2.46 1.21
CA ALA A 134 7.51 3.80 1.20
C ALA A 134 7.79 4.23 -0.23
N LEU A 135 7.13 5.29 -0.67
CA LEU A 135 7.26 5.85 -2.01
C LEU A 135 8.01 7.18 -1.93
N MET A 136 9.04 7.33 -2.77
CA MET A 136 9.88 8.55 -2.81
C MET A 136 9.21 9.69 -3.57
N GLU A 137 7.92 9.83 -3.42
CA GLU A 137 7.06 10.82 -4.05
C GLU A 137 6.30 11.65 -3.02
N GLY A 138 5.96 12.90 -3.37
CA GLY A 138 5.22 13.80 -2.49
C GLY A 138 3.75 13.45 -2.34
N MET A 139 3.23 12.49 -3.11
CA MET A 139 1.84 12.07 -3.06
C MET A 139 1.77 10.56 -3.20
N PHE A 140 0.92 9.92 -2.38
CA PHE A 140 0.68 8.48 -2.48
C PHE A 140 -0.24 8.19 -3.67
N GLY A 141 0.14 7.26 -4.54
CA GLY A 141 -0.66 6.89 -5.70
C GLY A 141 0.05 5.91 -6.60
N GLY A 142 -0.61 5.48 -7.68
CA GLY A 142 -0.07 4.58 -8.68
C GLY A 142 -0.57 4.92 -10.09
N ILE A 143 0.14 4.43 -11.09
CA ILE A 143 -0.23 4.52 -12.50
C ILE A 143 -0.68 3.13 -12.92
N TYR A 144 -1.92 3.05 -13.38
CA TYR A 144 -2.58 1.80 -13.78
C TYR A 144 -2.89 1.82 -15.27
N ASP A 145 -2.66 0.70 -15.94
CA ASP A 145 -3.16 0.49 -17.29
C ASP A 145 -4.55 -0.14 -17.19
N THR A 146 -5.56 0.60 -17.62
CA THR A 146 -6.95 0.16 -17.58
C THR A 146 -7.47 -0.07 -19.00
N PRO A 147 -8.60 -0.81 -19.19
CA PRO A 147 -9.21 -0.94 -20.51
C PRO A 147 -9.57 0.40 -21.18
N SER A 148 -9.78 1.45 -20.39
CA SER A 148 -10.04 2.82 -20.87
C SER A 148 -8.78 3.65 -21.09
N GLY A 149 -7.59 3.09 -20.87
CA GLY A 149 -6.29 3.75 -21.02
C GLY A 149 -5.54 3.89 -19.69
N VAL A 150 -4.41 4.59 -19.73
CA VAL A 150 -3.57 4.81 -18.55
C VAL A 150 -4.27 5.77 -17.59
N GLN A 151 -4.41 5.37 -16.33
CA GLN A 151 -4.97 6.19 -15.26
C GLN A 151 -3.94 6.38 -14.15
N GLU A 152 -3.73 7.62 -13.74
CA GLU A 152 -2.97 7.96 -12.55
C GLU A 152 -3.94 8.17 -11.39
N LEU A 153 -3.89 7.29 -10.39
CA LEU A 153 -4.68 7.38 -9.18
C LEU A 153 -3.81 7.93 -8.06
N ARG A 154 -4.27 8.98 -7.39
CA ARG A 154 -3.55 9.61 -6.28
C ARG A 154 -4.39 9.54 -5.01
N TYR A 155 -3.79 8.94 -3.98
CA TYR A 155 -4.41 8.78 -2.66
C TYR A 155 -4.01 9.94 -1.76
N ASN A 156 -4.50 11.11 -2.06
CA ASN A 156 -4.28 12.28 -1.24
C ASN A 156 -5.48 12.48 -0.31
N GLY A 157 -5.38 12.08 0.93
CA GLY A 157 -6.29 12.64 1.93
C GLY A 157 -5.93 14.12 2.13
N PRO A 158 -6.84 15.03 2.37
CA PRO A 158 -8.27 15.00 2.36
C PRO A 158 -8.87 15.63 1.10
N VAL A 159 -8.97 14.88 0.02
CA VAL A 159 -9.74 15.29 -1.16
C VAL A 159 -11.21 14.92 -0.96
N PRO A 160 -12.17 15.63 -1.62
CA PRO A 160 -13.57 15.22 -1.61
C PRO A 160 -13.71 13.77 -2.08
N CYS A 161 -14.56 13.01 -1.41
CA CYS A 161 -14.85 11.65 -1.83
C CYS A 161 -15.55 11.67 -3.20
N LYS A 162 -15.12 10.80 -4.14
CA LYS A 162 -15.73 10.66 -5.47
C LYS A 162 -17.23 10.33 -5.39
N TYR A 163 -17.65 9.60 -4.34
CA TYR A 163 -19.03 9.12 -4.15
C TYR A 163 -19.85 9.97 -3.19
N ASP A 164 -19.22 10.83 -2.41
CA ASP A 164 -19.90 11.69 -1.45
C ASP A 164 -19.14 13.01 -1.30
N ALA A 165 -19.56 14.00 -2.05
CA ALA A 165 -18.91 15.32 -2.06
C ALA A 165 -18.96 16.03 -0.68
N ALA A 166 -19.82 15.59 0.23
CA ALA A 166 -19.88 16.10 1.60
C ALA A 166 -18.84 15.48 2.53
N LYS A 167 -18.20 14.38 2.09
CA LYS A 167 -17.15 13.68 2.85
C LYS A 167 -15.78 13.93 2.24
N LYS A 168 -14.78 13.92 3.11
CA LYS A 168 -13.39 13.80 2.68
C LYS A 168 -13.10 12.37 2.32
N CYS A 169 -12.19 12.14 1.39
CA CYS A 169 -11.73 10.80 1.06
C CYS A 169 -11.13 10.14 2.31
N ASP A 170 -11.69 9.01 2.71
CA ASP A 170 -11.23 8.18 3.81
C ASP A 170 -10.34 7.03 3.33
N SER A 171 -9.98 7.04 2.04
CA SER A 171 -9.16 5.98 1.39
C SER A 171 -9.78 4.59 1.54
N CYS A 172 -11.11 4.49 1.52
CA CYS A 172 -11.83 3.21 1.65
C CYS A 172 -11.64 2.28 0.44
N GLY A 173 -10.95 2.73 -0.61
CA GLY A 173 -10.64 1.94 -1.80
C GLY A 173 -11.81 1.70 -2.77
N LYS A 174 -13.03 2.16 -2.46
CA LYS A 174 -14.20 1.91 -3.33
C LYS A 174 -14.01 2.40 -4.76
N CYS A 175 -13.39 3.60 -4.92
CA CYS A 175 -13.13 4.15 -6.23
C CYS A 175 -12.12 3.33 -7.06
N LEU A 176 -11.24 2.58 -6.41
CA LEU A 176 -10.31 1.67 -7.07
C LEU A 176 -10.99 0.39 -7.51
N LEU A 177 -11.90 -0.12 -6.67
CA LEU A 177 -12.60 -1.38 -6.95
C LEU A 177 -13.63 -1.23 -8.07
N GLU A 178 -14.16 -0.02 -8.30
CA GLU A 178 -15.17 0.21 -9.35
C GLU A 178 -14.58 0.39 -10.73
N ASP A 179 -13.42 1.02 -10.87
CA ASP A 179 -12.75 1.19 -12.15
C ASP A 179 -12.22 -0.16 -12.74
N TRP A 180 -12.30 -1.25 -11.96
CA TRP A 180 -11.84 -2.60 -12.32
C TRP A 180 -12.97 -3.64 -12.44
N LYS A 181 -14.23 -3.21 -12.36
CA LYS A 181 -15.38 -4.14 -12.45
C LYS A 181 -15.90 -4.42 -13.87
N ASP A 182 -15.27 -3.84 -14.89
CA ASP A 182 -15.69 -4.03 -16.31
C ASP A 182 -14.65 -4.81 -17.12
#